data_133183bbf12853f9c7e84556929e207e
#
_entry.id   133183bbf12853f9c7e84556929e207e
#
_cell.length_a   1.000
_cell.length_b   1.000
_cell.length_c   1.000
_cell.angle_alpha   90.00
_cell.angle_beta   90.00
_cell.angle_gamma   90.00
#
_symmetry.space_group_name_H-M   'P 1'
#
loop_
_entity.id
_entity.type
_entity.pdbx_description
1 polymer ?
#
loop_
_entity_poly.entity_id
_entity_poly.type
_entity_poly.pdbx_seq_one_letter_code
_entity_poly.pdbx_strand_id
1 'polypeptide(L)'
;MKKRKEPVVLLVLLTLLLSMTACGKTGAPEAAIGPDTTESPTVTAPADPTETPDPTEEPVAGKPTVDPSGAKISVPEQIDTIVVLAPSLAETVVALGHGDQIVGYETNSVGLEGLSADKIVLDTVNPDMEQLLALKPDVLMVTNLSLYDAENPYQQLIDNGVCVVCVPTSDSIADIQSDIAFVAAVLGETQKGDALIADMQQEIDRITAIAAGITEKKTVYFEISAAPYMYSFGNGVFLNEMIELLGAENILADQEGWLSVGEETVVQANPDVILTNVNYIEDPVQEIKDRSGWDALTAVQNQDVYYIDNKASSLPNQNVVKALTEMAKAIYPEYYGE
;
A
#
# COMPACT_ATOMS: atom_id res chain seq x y z
N MET A 1 -54.17 -18.72 -3.66
CA MET A 1 -53.86 -17.84 -4.80
C MET A 1 -52.48 -17.22 -4.57
N LYS A 2 -51.43 -17.79 -5.21
CA LYS A 2 -50.03 -17.36 -5.14
C LYS A 2 -49.76 -16.41 -6.31
N LYS A 3 -49.41 -15.16 -6.06
CA LYS A 3 -48.87 -14.25 -7.09
C LYS A 3 -47.32 -14.36 -7.11
N ARG A 4 -46.83 -14.92 -8.19
CA ARG A 4 -45.41 -14.89 -8.62
C ARG A 4 -45.05 -13.47 -9.04
N LYS A 5 -43.95 -12.95 -8.53
CA LYS A 5 -43.29 -11.76 -9.10
C LYS A 5 -42.07 -12.24 -9.90
N GLU A 6 -42.08 -11.94 -11.18
CA GLU A 6 -41.00 -12.16 -12.13
C GLU A 6 -39.96 -11.03 -11.98
N PRO A 7 -38.64 -11.30 -12.17
CA PRO A 7 -37.65 -10.25 -12.18
C PRO A 7 -37.50 -9.64 -13.59
N VAL A 8 -37.51 -8.32 -13.64
CA VAL A 8 -37.27 -7.53 -14.84
C VAL A 8 -35.74 -7.53 -15.11
N VAL A 9 -35.35 -8.16 -16.21
CA VAL A 9 -33.98 -8.09 -16.76
C VAL A 9 -33.88 -6.82 -17.60
N LEU A 10 -33.05 -5.87 -17.18
CA LEU A 10 -32.76 -4.66 -17.96
C LEU A 10 -31.53 -4.93 -18.84
N LEU A 11 -31.77 -5.12 -20.13
CA LEU A 11 -30.78 -5.29 -21.19
C LEU A 11 -30.32 -3.89 -21.66
N VAL A 12 -29.10 -3.49 -21.40
CA VAL A 12 -28.50 -2.27 -21.98
C VAL A 12 -27.65 -2.67 -23.19
N LEU A 13 -28.18 -2.34 -24.38
CA LEU A 13 -27.47 -2.45 -25.66
C LEU A 13 -26.46 -1.30 -25.80
N LEU A 14 -25.18 -1.65 -25.96
CA LEU A 14 -24.11 -0.74 -26.33
C LEU A 14 -24.00 -0.68 -27.86
N THR A 15 -24.39 0.44 -28.48
CA THR A 15 -24.18 0.70 -29.92
C THR A 15 -22.87 1.43 -30.15
N LEU A 16 -21.95 0.73 -30.84
CA LEU A 16 -20.72 1.24 -31.40
C LEU A 16 -21.04 2.06 -32.67
N LEU A 17 -20.59 3.31 -32.75
CA LEU A 17 -20.54 4.05 -34.02
C LEU A 17 -19.08 4.37 -34.37
N LEU A 18 -18.60 3.65 -35.39
CA LEU A 18 -17.40 3.98 -36.16
C LEU A 18 -17.70 5.18 -37.06
N SER A 19 -16.81 6.19 -37.08
CA SER A 19 -16.67 7.08 -38.21
C SER A 19 -15.19 7.35 -38.50
N MET A 20 -14.71 6.67 -39.54
CA MET A 20 -13.50 7.02 -40.30
C MET A 20 -13.82 8.18 -41.25
N THR A 21 -12.97 9.18 -41.37
CA THR A 21 -12.73 9.87 -42.64
C THR A 21 -11.31 10.39 -42.71
N ALA A 22 -10.75 10.17 -43.89
CA ALA A 22 -9.35 10.25 -44.25
C ALA A 22 -8.96 11.57 -44.95
N CYS A 23 -7.65 11.77 -45.03
CA CYS A 23 -6.85 12.43 -46.09
C CYS A 23 -6.92 13.94 -46.32
N GLY A 24 -5.71 14.52 -46.35
CA GLY A 24 -5.39 15.75 -47.09
C GLY A 24 -3.95 16.24 -46.83
N LYS A 25 -3.03 15.83 -47.70
CA LYS A 25 -1.64 16.32 -47.83
C LYS A 25 -1.59 17.70 -48.50
N THR A 26 -0.51 18.43 -48.23
CA THR A 26 0.39 19.26 -49.08
C THR A 26 0.63 20.62 -48.36
N GLY A 27 1.79 21.17 -48.23
CA GLY A 27 3.03 21.22 -48.85
C GLY A 27 3.78 22.46 -48.30
N ALA A 28 5.06 22.39 -48.07
CA ALA A 28 5.96 23.54 -47.83
C ALA A 28 6.26 24.25 -49.18
N PRO A 29 6.83 25.48 -49.18
CA PRO A 29 8.26 25.70 -49.06
C PRO A 29 8.64 27.04 -48.33
N GLU A 30 9.71 27.08 -47.59
CA GLU A 30 11.08 27.53 -47.81
C GLU A 30 11.32 29.00 -48.27
N ALA A 31 12.32 29.63 -47.61
CA ALA A 31 13.22 30.73 -47.92
C ALA A 31 12.96 32.02 -47.15
N ALA A 32 13.84 32.54 -46.39
CA ALA A 32 15.27 32.79 -46.32
C ALA A 32 15.53 34.31 -46.04
N ILE A 33 16.58 34.57 -45.24
CA ILE A 33 17.49 35.74 -45.21
C ILE A 33 17.08 36.96 -44.32
N GLY A 34 17.92 37.16 -43.28
CA GLY A 34 18.06 38.35 -42.41
C GLY A 34 18.78 39.50 -43.09
N PRO A 35 19.61 40.33 -42.44
CA PRO A 35 19.55 40.89 -41.09
C PRO A 35 19.43 42.43 -41.11
N ASP A 36 19.19 43.11 -40.04
CA ASP A 36 20.00 44.27 -39.64
C ASP A 36 19.62 44.86 -38.27
N THR A 37 20.65 45.32 -37.62
CA THR A 37 20.85 46.09 -36.42
C THR A 37 20.00 47.37 -36.31
N THR A 38 19.58 47.75 -35.11
CA THR A 38 19.93 49.04 -34.51
C THR A 38 19.48 49.19 -33.04
N GLU A 39 20.33 49.83 -32.31
CA GLU A 39 20.44 50.11 -30.90
C GLU A 39 19.23 50.77 -30.17
N SER A 40 19.29 50.54 -28.88
CA SER A 40 18.70 51.14 -27.66
C SER A 40 18.36 52.67 -27.70
N PRO A 41 17.46 53.15 -26.85
CA PRO A 41 17.90 53.49 -25.51
C PRO A 41 16.92 53.13 -24.36
N THR A 42 17.54 52.81 -23.24
CA THR A 42 17.09 52.69 -21.86
C THR A 42 16.15 53.81 -21.42
N VAL A 43 14.96 53.45 -20.90
CA VAL A 43 14.18 54.31 -20.02
C VAL A 43 13.94 53.58 -18.71
N THR A 44 14.56 54.09 -17.67
CA THR A 44 14.40 53.66 -16.29
C THR A 44 13.03 54.13 -15.77
N ALA A 45 12.16 53.22 -15.38
CA ALA A 45 10.95 53.49 -14.60
C ALA A 45 11.21 53.20 -13.12
N PRO A 46 10.58 53.93 -12.18
CA PRO A 46 10.89 53.85 -10.75
C PRO A 46 10.35 52.54 -10.13
N ALA A 47 11.12 52.02 -9.16
CA ALA A 47 10.78 50.86 -8.35
C ALA A 47 9.50 51.09 -7.54
N ASP A 48 8.58 50.14 -7.67
CA ASP A 48 7.39 50.00 -6.83
C ASP A 48 7.80 49.43 -5.47
N PRO A 49 7.14 49.80 -4.36
CA PRO A 49 7.58 49.41 -3.04
C PRO A 49 7.40 47.91 -2.85
N THR A 50 8.46 47.27 -2.41
CA THR A 50 8.59 45.88 -2.00
C THR A 50 7.44 45.47 -1.09
N GLU A 51 6.57 44.59 -1.57
CA GLU A 51 5.70 43.79 -0.70
C GLU A 51 6.61 42.94 0.17
N THR A 52 6.49 43.13 1.46
CA THR A 52 7.12 42.28 2.47
C THR A 52 6.52 40.86 2.31
N PRO A 53 7.30 39.82 2.06
CA PRO A 53 6.76 38.47 2.05
C PRO A 53 6.22 38.17 3.45
N ASP A 54 5.00 37.65 3.48
CA ASP A 54 4.38 37.00 4.63
C ASP A 54 5.41 36.04 5.27
N PRO A 55 5.52 35.94 6.60
CA PRO A 55 6.47 35.04 7.21
C PRO A 55 6.08 33.60 6.88
N THR A 56 6.73 33.05 5.85
CA THR A 56 6.78 31.62 5.60
C THR A 56 7.43 31.03 6.84
N GLU A 57 6.69 30.25 7.62
CA GLU A 57 7.26 29.47 8.72
C GLU A 57 8.46 28.71 8.16
N GLU A 58 9.64 28.95 8.70
CA GLU A 58 10.85 28.24 8.32
C GLU A 58 10.63 26.75 8.63
N PRO A 59 10.96 25.84 7.71
CA PRO A 59 10.83 24.40 7.96
C PRO A 59 11.56 24.04 9.24
N VAL A 60 10.87 23.35 10.15
CA VAL A 60 11.48 22.86 11.40
C VAL A 60 12.65 21.95 11.00
N ALA A 61 13.86 22.27 11.45
CA ALA A 61 15.07 21.56 11.07
C ALA A 61 14.94 20.05 11.39
N GLY A 62 14.95 19.22 10.34
CA GLY A 62 14.86 17.77 10.44
C GLY A 62 13.48 17.15 10.16
N LYS A 63 12.39 17.93 10.04
CA LYS A 63 11.07 17.37 9.66
C LYS A 63 10.86 17.38 8.13
N PRO A 64 10.18 16.38 7.55
CA PRO A 64 9.93 16.33 6.11
C PRO A 64 8.99 17.45 5.66
N THR A 65 9.25 17.98 4.46
CA THR A 65 8.44 19.03 3.81
C THR A 65 7.69 18.54 2.59
N VAL A 66 7.92 17.29 2.22
CA VAL A 66 7.24 16.59 1.12
C VAL A 66 6.95 15.17 1.61
N ASP A 67 5.75 14.68 1.37
CA ASP A 67 5.38 13.30 1.69
C ASP A 67 5.74 12.32 0.56
N PRO A 68 5.67 11.00 0.79
CA PRO A 68 5.97 9.99 -0.22
C PRO A 68 5.10 10.05 -1.48
N SER A 69 3.92 10.68 -1.43
CA SER A 69 3.08 10.93 -2.62
C SER A 69 3.58 12.11 -3.48
N GLY A 70 4.56 12.86 -2.97
CA GLY A 70 5.07 14.08 -3.60
C GLY A 70 4.34 15.36 -3.22
N ALA A 71 3.36 15.30 -2.32
CA ALA A 71 2.65 16.47 -1.84
C ALA A 71 3.50 17.26 -0.83
N LYS A 72 3.40 18.60 -0.90
CA LYS A 72 4.03 19.47 0.09
C LYS A 72 3.26 19.41 1.40
N ILE A 73 3.98 19.21 2.49
CA ILE A 73 3.44 19.16 3.84
C ILE A 73 4.15 20.16 4.75
N SER A 74 3.44 20.58 5.80
CA SER A 74 4.00 21.38 6.89
C SER A 74 3.79 20.62 8.19
N VAL A 75 4.80 19.88 8.63
CA VAL A 75 4.72 19.07 9.86
C VAL A 75 4.91 20.01 11.05
N PRO A 76 3.95 20.06 12.00
CA PRO A 76 4.04 20.93 13.16
C PRO A 76 5.22 20.55 14.07
N GLU A 77 5.76 21.50 14.81
CA GLU A 77 6.88 21.26 15.72
C GLU A 77 6.47 20.27 16.82
N GLN A 78 5.28 20.45 17.39
CA GLN A 78 4.69 19.58 18.40
C GLN A 78 3.48 18.86 17.81
N ILE A 79 3.39 17.54 18.03
CA ILE A 79 2.27 16.68 17.61
C ILE A 79 1.68 16.09 18.88
N ASP A 80 0.47 16.53 19.24
CA ASP A 80 -0.25 16.03 20.41
C ASP A 80 -1.40 15.11 20.01
N THR A 81 -1.93 15.28 18.79
CA THR A 81 -3.10 14.55 18.30
C THR A 81 -2.88 14.03 16.88
N ILE A 82 -3.09 12.72 16.70
CA ILE A 82 -2.90 12.02 15.44
C ILE A 82 -4.20 11.31 15.06
N VAL A 83 -4.60 11.41 13.81
CA VAL A 83 -5.61 10.53 13.20
C VAL A 83 -4.92 9.66 12.15
N VAL A 84 -5.21 8.35 12.15
CA VAL A 84 -4.61 7.40 11.22
C VAL A 84 -5.70 6.61 10.51
N LEU A 85 -5.77 6.73 9.18
CA LEU A 85 -6.77 6.06 8.34
C LEU A 85 -6.20 4.86 7.56
N ALA A 86 -5.16 4.23 8.09
CA ALA A 86 -4.59 2.99 7.54
C ALA A 86 -4.02 2.12 8.67
N PRO A 87 -4.35 0.82 8.72
CA PRO A 87 -3.91 -0.05 9.81
C PRO A 87 -2.39 -0.26 9.83
N SER A 88 -1.72 -0.31 8.68
CA SER A 88 -0.26 -0.39 8.60
C SER A 88 0.43 0.80 9.26
N LEU A 89 -0.07 2.02 9.00
CA LEU A 89 0.45 3.24 9.61
C LEU A 89 0.13 3.31 11.11
N ALA A 90 -1.06 2.85 11.54
CA ALA A 90 -1.41 2.80 12.95
C ALA A 90 -0.44 1.90 13.74
N GLU A 91 -0.11 0.71 13.22
CA GLU A 91 0.88 -0.18 13.82
C GLU A 91 2.27 0.45 13.88
N THR A 92 2.70 1.17 12.84
CA THR A 92 3.98 1.89 12.82
C THR A 92 4.00 3.03 13.84
N VAL A 93 2.94 3.85 13.93
CA VAL A 93 2.83 4.94 14.91
C VAL A 93 2.88 4.40 16.35
N VAL A 94 2.19 3.28 16.61
CA VAL A 94 2.24 2.59 17.93
C VAL A 94 3.65 2.08 18.22
N ALA A 95 4.31 1.42 17.25
CA ALA A 95 5.67 0.91 17.41
C ALA A 95 6.70 2.02 17.70
N LEU A 96 6.47 3.21 17.15
CA LEU A 96 7.28 4.40 17.43
C LEU A 96 6.98 5.04 18.79
N GLY A 97 5.95 4.56 19.51
CA GLY A 97 5.59 5.00 20.88
C GLY A 97 4.57 6.13 20.94
N HIS A 98 3.82 6.37 19.86
CA HIS A 98 2.83 7.45 19.75
C HIS A 98 1.37 6.97 19.79
N GLY A 99 1.11 5.73 20.23
CA GLY A 99 -0.24 5.16 20.32
C GLY A 99 -1.22 5.97 21.16
N ASP A 100 -0.76 6.56 22.27
CA ASP A 100 -1.60 7.41 23.15
C ASP A 100 -2.06 8.71 22.48
N GLN A 101 -1.29 9.23 21.50
CA GLN A 101 -1.60 10.43 20.75
C GLN A 101 -2.60 10.19 19.60
N ILE A 102 -2.86 8.92 19.23
CA ILE A 102 -3.90 8.59 18.27
C ILE A 102 -5.26 8.85 18.88
N VAL A 103 -5.99 9.83 18.35
CA VAL A 103 -7.34 10.23 18.82
C VAL A 103 -8.45 9.63 17.95
N GLY A 104 -8.11 9.18 16.73
CA GLY A 104 -9.01 8.50 15.80
C GLY A 104 -8.24 7.57 14.86
N TYR A 105 -8.85 6.42 14.55
CA TYR A 105 -8.27 5.41 13.66
C TYR A 105 -9.36 4.69 12.87
N GLU A 106 -8.95 4.00 11.81
CA GLU A 106 -9.89 3.29 10.94
C GLU A 106 -10.30 1.90 11.51
N THR A 107 -11.38 1.33 10.97
CA THR A 107 -12.08 0.15 11.51
C THR A 107 -11.18 -1.09 11.66
N ASN A 108 -10.21 -1.33 10.76
CA ASN A 108 -9.36 -2.52 10.82
C ASN A 108 -8.26 -2.42 11.88
N SER A 109 -8.05 -1.24 12.45
CA SER A 109 -7.16 -1.02 13.60
C SER A 109 -7.82 -1.33 14.95
N VAL A 110 -9.12 -1.66 14.99
CA VAL A 110 -9.80 -2.02 16.23
C VAL A 110 -9.13 -3.24 16.86
N GLY A 111 -8.77 -3.12 18.15
CA GLY A 111 -8.11 -4.18 18.91
C GLY A 111 -6.60 -4.27 18.68
N LEU A 112 -6.00 -3.30 17.99
CA LEU A 112 -4.54 -3.18 17.91
C LEU A 112 -3.99 -2.91 19.32
N GLU A 113 -3.03 -3.72 19.76
CA GLU A 113 -2.32 -3.50 21.01
C GLU A 113 -1.60 -2.14 20.99
N GLY A 114 -1.72 -1.38 22.07
CA GLY A 114 -1.19 -0.01 22.16
C GLY A 114 -2.16 1.08 21.66
N LEU A 115 -3.34 0.71 21.12
CA LEU A 115 -4.43 1.64 20.87
C LEU A 115 -5.51 1.54 21.94
N SER A 116 -5.94 2.69 22.45
CA SER A 116 -7.04 2.75 23.42
C SER A 116 -8.39 2.55 22.72
N ALA A 117 -9.25 1.69 23.30
CA ALA A 117 -10.57 1.35 22.73
C ALA A 117 -11.60 2.50 22.85
N ASP A 118 -11.30 3.56 23.59
CA ASP A 118 -12.17 4.73 23.77
C ASP A 118 -12.00 5.81 22.68
N LYS A 119 -11.08 5.58 21.74
CA LYS A 119 -10.83 6.48 20.61
C LYS A 119 -11.89 6.34 19.52
N ILE A 120 -11.97 7.33 18.66
CA ILE A 120 -12.96 7.38 17.59
C ILE A 120 -12.56 6.41 16.46
N VAL A 121 -13.49 5.54 16.09
CA VAL A 121 -13.36 4.65 14.93
C VAL A 121 -13.97 5.34 13.72
N LEU A 122 -13.20 5.46 12.66
CA LEU A 122 -13.51 6.19 11.43
C LEU A 122 -13.69 5.24 10.24
N ASP A 123 -14.55 5.60 9.31
CA ASP A 123 -14.67 4.92 8.02
C ASP A 123 -13.61 5.50 7.06
N THR A 124 -12.78 4.64 6.47
CA THR A 124 -11.74 5.05 5.51
C THR A 124 -12.30 5.35 4.12
N VAL A 125 -13.39 4.64 3.73
CA VAL A 125 -13.98 4.77 2.38
C VAL A 125 -14.84 6.04 2.28
N ASN A 126 -15.56 6.37 3.35
CA ASN A 126 -16.40 7.55 3.44
C ASN A 126 -16.12 8.30 4.75
N PRO A 127 -14.97 8.97 4.85
CA PRO A 127 -14.59 9.67 6.07
C PRO A 127 -15.57 10.81 6.37
N ASP A 128 -16.10 10.84 7.58
CA ASP A 128 -16.92 11.94 8.05
C ASP A 128 -16.03 13.17 8.30
N MET A 129 -16.08 14.12 7.37
CA MET A 129 -15.26 15.34 7.41
C MET A 129 -15.63 16.25 8.58
N GLU A 130 -16.87 16.26 9.03
CA GLU A 130 -17.27 17.04 10.22
C GLU A 130 -16.66 16.43 11.48
N GLN A 131 -16.65 15.11 11.56
CA GLN A 131 -16.01 14.38 12.66
C GLN A 131 -14.49 14.59 12.67
N LEU A 132 -13.83 14.49 11.51
CA LEU A 132 -12.39 14.73 11.36
C LEU A 132 -12.02 16.17 11.75
N LEU A 133 -12.79 17.17 11.31
CA LEU A 133 -12.58 18.56 11.70
C LEU A 133 -12.82 18.80 13.20
N ALA A 134 -13.78 18.10 13.79
CA ALA A 134 -14.06 18.21 15.24
C ALA A 134 -12.94 17.62 16.10
N LEU A 135 -12.23 16.59 15.60
CA LEU A 135 -11.07 16.00 16.25
C LEU A 135 -9.85 16.95 16.28
N LYS A 136 -9.76 17.87 15.33
CA LYS A 136 -8.65 18.83 15.17
C LYS A 136 -7.27 18.16 15.31
N PRO A 137 -6.98 17.14 14.50
CA PRO A 137 -5.67 16.48 14.60
C PRO A 137 -4.56 17.42 14.15
N ASP A 138 -3.39 17.33 14.78
CA ASP A 138 -2.19 18.00 14.31
C ASP A 138 -1.69 17.32 13.02
N VAL A 139 -1.82 15.99 12.96
CA VAL A 139 -1.45 15.17 11.80
C VAL A 139 -2.57 14.17 11.48
N LEU A 140 -2.94 14.12 10.19
CA LEU A 140 -3.76 13.07 9.60
C LEU A 140 -2.90 12.23 8.67
N MET A 141 -2.78 10.93 8.95
CA MET A 141 -2.05 9.98 8.10
C MET A 141 -3.02 9.14 7.28
N VAL A 142 -2.83 9.12 5.97
CA VAL A 142 -3.66 8.41 5.00
C VAL A 142 -2.79 7.62 4.00
N THR A 143 -3.40 6.71 3.26
CA THR A 143 -2.78 6.07 2.09
C THR A 143 -3.41 6.58 0.80
N ASN A 144 -2.82 6.24 -0.35
CA ASN A 144 -3.41 6.52 -1.66
C ASN A 144 -4.80 5.87 -1.84
N LEU A 145 -5.11 4.81 -1.10
CA LEU A 145 -6.45 4.20 -1.09
C LEU A 145 -7.53 5.13 -0.53
N SER A 146 -7.15 6.15 0.23
CA SER A 146 -8.06 7.16 0.77
C SER A 146 -8.24 8.38 -0.17
N LEU A 147 -7.61 8.36 -1.36
CA LEU A 147 -7.58 9.48 -2.33
C LEU A 147 -8.21 9.04 -3.67
N TYR A 148 -9.47 8.58 -3.65
CA TYR A 148 -10.12 7.96 -4.82
C TYR A 148 -10.50 8.90 -5.96
N ASP A 149 -10.53 10.23 -5.75
CA ASP A 149 -10.95 11.21 -6.74
C ASP A 149 -9.87 12.25 -7.05
N ALA A 150 -10.01 12.92 -8.21
CA ALA A 150 -9.11 13.97 -8.68
C ALA A 150 -9.01 15.19 -7.74
N GLU A 151 -9.96 15.33 -6.83
CA GLU A 151 -9.95 16.33 -5.77
C GLU A 151 -9.53 15.68 -4.45
N ASN A 152 -8.52 16.28 -3.78
CA ASN A 152 -8.08 15.81 -2.46
C ASN A 152 -9.25 15.94 -1.46
N PRO A 153 -9.82 14.83 -0.94
CA PRO A 153 -10.96 14.88 -0.03
C PRO A 153 -10.62 15.60 1.29
N TYR A 154 -9.34 15.72 1.62
CA TYR A 154 -8.85 16.33 2.87
C TYR A 154 -8.45 17.79 2.71
N GLN A 155 -8.72 18.45 1.56
CA GLN A 155 -8.34 19.85 1.33
C GLN A 155 -8.89 20.77 2.42
N GLN A 156 -10.12 20.54 2.88
CA GLN A 156 -10.71 21.34 3.96
C GLN A 156 -9.94 21.22 5.29
N LEU A 157 -9.34 20.06 5.60
CA LEU A 157 -8.49 19.89 6.78
C LEU A 157 -7.18 20.66 6.62
N ILE A 158 -6.57 20.57 5.45
CA ILE A 158 -5.35 21.32 5.11
C ILE A 158 -5.58 22.82 5.26
N ASP A 159 -6.68 23.34 4.73
CA ASP A 159 -7.07 24.76 4.82
C ASP A 159 -7.32 25.20 6.28
N ASN A 160 -7.62 24.27 7.18
CA ASN A 160 -7.74 24.48 8.62
C ASN A 160 -6.44 24.22 9.41
N GLY A 161 -5.31 24.03 8.72
CA GLY A 161 -3.99 23.90 9.33
C GLY A 161 -3.61 22.49 9.77
N VAL A 162 -4.40 21.45 9.43
CA VAL A 162 -4.04 20.07 9.68
C VAL A 162 -2.94 19.62 8.72
N CYS A 163 -1.87 19.04 9.23
CA CYS A 163 -0.87 18.39 8.40
C CYS A 163 -1.41 17.04 7.89
N VAL A 164 -1.83 16.99 6.65
CA VAL A 164 -2.25 15.74 5.98
C VAL A 164 -1.05 15.12 5.31
N VAL A 165 -0.78 13.86 5.63
CA VAL A 165 0.36 13.08 5.14
C VAL A 165 -0.17 11.86 4.40
N CYS A 166 0.18 11.72 3.14
CA CYS A 166 -0.13 10.54 2.34
C CYS A 166 1.12 9.65 2.22
N VAL A 167 1.01 8.42 2.73
CA VAL A 167 2.00 7.36 2.56
C VAL A 167 1.37 6.32 1.63
N PRO A 168 1.77 6.23 0.36
CA PRO A 168 1.23 5.24 -0.57
C PRO A 168 1.45 3.80 -0.05
N THR A 169 0.64 2.86 -0.54
CA THR A 169 0.85 1.45 -0.21
C THR A 169 2.17 0.98 -0.82
N SER A 170 3.02 0.37 0.00
CA SER A 170 4.34 -0.12 -0.40
C SER A 170 4.23 -1.39 -1.25
N ASP A 171 5.01 -1.46 -2.33
CA ASP A 171 5.09 -2.61 -3.22
C ASP A 171 6.31 -3.51 -2.94
N SER A 172 7.30 -3.00 -2.19
CA SER A 172 8.54 -3.70 -1.84
C SER A 172 8.89 -3.57 -0.36
N ILE A 173 9.79 -4.42 0.13
CA ILE A 173 10.35 -4.30 1.50
C ILE A 173 11.12 -2.99 1.65
N ALA A 174 11.81 -2.55 0.61
CA ALA A 174 12.53 -1.27 0.63
C ALA A 174 11.59 -0.07 0.77
N ASP A 175 10.41 -0.11 0.12
CA ASP A 175 9.38 0.91 0.30
C ASP A 175 8.85 0.91 1.74
N ILE A 176 8.58 -0.28 2.30
CA ILE A 176 8.14 -0.41 3.71
C ILE A 176 9.15 0.21 4.67
N GLN A 177 10.44 -0.05 4.49
CA GLN A 177 11.50 0.54 5.30
C GLN A 177 11.56 2.07 5.13
N SER A 178 11.38 2.56 3.91
CA SER A 178 11.33 4.00 3.61
C SER A 178 10.13 4.67 4.27
N ASP A 179 8.98 4.02 4.27
CA ASP A 179 7.76 4.51 4.91
C ASP A 179 7.89 4.58 6.43
N ILE A 180 8.51 3.57 7.05
CA ILE A 180 8.84 3.59 8.49
C ILE A 180 9.75 4.77 8.81
N ALA A 181 10.82 4.98 8.03
CA ALA A 181 11.74 6.09 8.20
C ALA A 181 11.04 7.44 8.07
N PHE A 182 10.14 7.57 7.07
CA PHE A 182 9.37 8.77 6.85
C PHE A 182 8.39 9.07 8.02
N VAL A 183 7.61 8.08 8.46
CA VAL A 183 6.70 8.23 9.60
C VAL A 183 7.47 8.60 10.87
N ALA A 184 8.63 7.96 11.10
CA ALA A 184 9.51 8.29 12.21
C ALA A 184 10.02 9.74 12.15
N ALA A 185 10.38 10.23 10.96
CA ALA A 185 10.80 11.61 10.76
C ALA A 185 9.66 12.61 11.00
N VAL A 186 8.43 12.32 10.56
CA VAL A 186 7.23 13.13 10.86
C VAL A 186 7.04 13.25 12.37
N LEU A 187 7.15 12.13 13.09
CA LEU A 187 6.95 12.08 14.54
C LEU A 187 8.15 12.58 15.37
N GLY A 188 9.32 12.80 14.73
CA GLY A 188 10.55 13.20 15.42
C GLY A 188 11.26 12.03 16.12
N GLU A 189 10.95 10.79 15.71
CA GLU A 189 11.44 9.53 16.30
C GLU A 189 12.43 8.79 15.38
N THR A 190 13.28 9.52 14.66
CA THR A 190 14.21 8.94 13.66
C THR A 190 15.03 7.79 14.23
N GLN A 191 15.54 7.90 15.47
CA GLN A 191 16.33 6.83 16.08
C GLN A 191 15.52 5.54 16.31
N LYS A 192 14.23 5.66 16.68
CA LYS A 192 13.37 4.48 16.82
C LYS A 192 13.03 3.88 15.46
N GLY A 193 12.80 4.73 14.44
CA GLY A 193 12.59 4.28 13.07
C GLY A 193 13.79 3.50 12.56
N ASP A 194 15.00 4.04 12.73
CA ASP A 194 16.25 3.37 12.35
C ASP A 194 16.40 2.02 13.06
N ALA A 195 16.03 1.94 14.34
CA ALA A 195 16.09 0.68 15.09
C ALA A 195 15.09 -0.35 14.56
N LEU A 196 13.83 0.04 14.26
CA LEU A 196 12.84 -0.86 13.66
C LEU A 196 13.30 -1.40 12.30
N ILE A 197 13.88 -0.54 11.46
CA ILE A 197 14.41 -0.92 10.14
C ILE A 197 15.61 -1.87 10.30
N ALA A 198 16.50 -1.59 11.26
CA ALA A 198 17.65 -2.44 11.52
C ALA A 198 17.23 -3.84 12.02
N ASP A 199 16.23 -3.94 12.89
CA ASP A 199 15.67 -5.21 13.36
C ASP A 199 15.04 -6.00 12.21
N MET A 200 14.28 -5.32 11.33
CA MET A 200 13.74 -5.94 10.11
C MET A 200 14.85 -6.49 9.22
N GLN A 201 15.86 -5.67 8.94
CA GLN A 201 16.98 -6.06 8.06
C GLN A 201 17.77 -7.23 8.64
N GLN A 202 18.02 -7.24 9.94
CA GLN A 202 18.70 -8.35 10.60
C GLN A 202 17.97 -9.69 10.41
N GLU A 203 16.63 -9.69 10.52
CA GLU A 203 15.84 -10.91 10.33
C GLU A 203 15.81 -11.32 8.84
N ILE A 204 15.69 -10.37 7.92
CA ILE A 204 15.77 -10.61 6.48
C ILE A 204 17.13 -11.22 6.11
N ASP A 205 18.23 -10.64 6.61
CA ASP A 205 19.58 -11.12 6.35
C ASP A 205 19.80 -12.55 6.90
N ARG A 206 19.25 -12.84 8.09
CA ARG A 206 19.29 -14.17 8.69
C ARG A 206 18.57 -15.20 7.81
N ILE A 207 17.40 -14.86 7.33
CA ILE A 207 16.56 -15.74 6.49
C ILE A 207 17.23 -15.95 5.13
N THR A 208 17.66 -14.90 4.47
CA THR A 208 18.30 -14.99 3.14
C THR A 208 19.63 -15.72 3.17
N ALA A 209 20.40 -15.60 4.26
CA ALA A 209 21.64 -16.36 4.43
C ALA A 209 21.38 -17.89 4.47
N ILE A 210 20.27 -18.31 5.08
CA ILE A 210 19.85 -19.72 5.09
C ILE A 210 19.34 -20.10 3.69
N ALA A 211 18.48 -19.28 3.08
CA ALA A 211 17.92 -19.50 1.74
C ALA A 211 19.01 -19.69 0.66
N ALA A 212 20.15 -19.01 0.78
CA ALA A 212 21.27 -19.16 -0.15
C ALA A 212 21.85 -20.59 -0.21
N GLY A 213 21.58 -21.42 0.79
CA GLY A 213 21.98 -22.85 0.83
C GLY A 213 20.93 -23.79 0.25
N ILE A 214 19.73 -23.32 -0.09
CA ILE A 214 18.65 -24.13 -0.63
C ILE A 214 18.87 -24.35 -2.13
N THR A 215 18.99 -25.61 -2.53
CA THR A 215 19.25 -26.00 -3.93
C THR A 215 18.00 -26.45 -4.67
N GLU A 216 17.00 -26.97 -3.94
CA GLU A 216 15.73 -27.44 -4.50
C GLU A 216 14.65 -26.39 -4.16
N LYS A 217 14.32 -25.59 -5.16
CA LYS A 217 13.33 -24.54 -5.01
C LYS A 217 11.93 -25.12 -5.03
N LYS A 218 11.12 -24.79 -4.02
CA LYS A 218 9.70 -25.13 -3.99
C LYS A 218 8.86 -24.08 -4.72
N THR A 219 7.80 -24.53 -5.38
CA THR A 219 6.78 -23.67 -5.98
C THR A 219 5.69 -23.39 -4.95
N VAL A 220 5.25 -22.11 -4.88
CA VAL A 220 4.31 -21.62 -3.88
C VAL A 220 3.10 -20.97 -4.54
N TYR A 221 1.91 -21.30 -4.08
CA TYR A 221 0.71 -20.51 -4.28
C TYR A 221 0.31 -19.85 -2.97
N PHE A 222 0.06 -18.53 -2.99
CA PHE A 222 -0.40 -17.79 -1.81
C PHE A 222 -1.82 -17.26 -2.07
N GLU A 223 -2.80 -17.76 -1.34
CA GLU A 223 -4.19 -17.35 -1.45
C GLU A 223 -4.54 -16.25 -0.44
N ILE A 224 -4.97 -15.08 -0.94
CA ILE A 224 -5.40 -13.95 -0.10
C ILE A 224 -6.92 -13.75 -0.05
N SER A 225 -7.64 -14.36 -0.99
CA SER A 225 -9.09 -14.48 -0.96
C SER A 225 -9.51 -15.85 -1.45
N ALA A 226 -10.42 -16.48 -0.71
CA ALA A 226 -10.87 -17.84 -0.98
C ALA A 226 -11.87 -17.94 -2.14
N ALA A 227 -12.08 -19.18 -2.62
CA ALA A 227 -13.11 -19.49 -3.61
C ALA A 227 -14.50 -18.97 -3.16
N PRO A 228 -15.41 -18.57 -4.10
CA PRO A 228 -15.24 -18.65 -5.57
C PRO A 228 -14.50 -17.44 -6.20
N TYR A 229 -14.09 -16.46 -5.42
CA TYR A 229 -13.44 -15.24 -5.90
C TYR A 229 -11.98 -15.21 -5.42
N MET A 230 -11.22 -16.22 -5.87
CA MET A 230 -9.83 -16.36 -5.46
C MET A 230 -9.00 -15.16 -5.93
N TYR A 231 -8.14 -14.67 -5.04
CA TYR A 231 -7.25 -13.56 -5.30
C TYR A 231 -5.85 -13.87 -4.78
N SER A 232 -4.84 -13.42 -5.51
CA SER A 232 -3.44 -13.63 -5.22
C SER A 232 -2.60 -12.50 -5.81
N PHE A 233 -1.33 -12.73 -6.03
CA PHE A 233 -0.38 -11.73 -6.57
C PHE A 233 0.68 -12.38 -7.44
N GLY A 234 1.19 -11.60 -8.35
CA GLY A 234 2.38 -11.89 -9.15
C GLY A 234 3.59 -11.08 -8.69
N ASN A 235 4.44 -10.74 -9.65
CA ASN A 235 5.60 -9.88 -9.46
C ASN A 235 5.21 -8.44 -9.09
N GLY A 236 6.16 -7.64 -8.52
CA GLY A 236 5.92 -6.26 -8.14
C GLY A 236 5.03 -6.08 -6.90
N VAL A 237 4.98 -7.09 -6.03
CA VAL A 237 4.29 -7.06 -4.74
C VAL A 237 5.25 -7.56 -3.66
N PHE A 238 5.31 -6.90 -2.50
CA PHE A 238 6.23 -7.26 -1.40
C PHE A 238 6.10 -8.74 -0.96
N LEU A 239 4.92 -9.34 -1.06
CA LEU A 239 4.72 -10.76 -0.76
C LEU A 239 5.44 -11.68 -1.77
N ASN A 240 5.52 -11.28 -3.05
CA ASN A 240 6.32 -12.02 -4.03
C ASN A 240 7.81 -11.89 -3.71
N GLU A 241 8.29 -10.68 -3.37
CA GLU A 241 9.66 -10.47 -2.92
C GLU A 241 9.99 -11.37 -1.71
N MET A 242 9.07 -11.51 -0.75
CA MET A 242 9.25 -12.41 0.40
C MET A 242 9.41 -13.88 -0.03
N ILE A 243 8.62 -14.38 -1.00
CA ILE A 243 8.77 -15.73 -1.54
C ILE A 243 10.15 -15.90 -2.19
N GLU A 244 10.61 -14.90 -2.96
CA GLU A 244 11.92 -14.93 -3.61
C GLU A 244 13.08 -14.88 -2.61
N LEU A 245 12.99 -14.08 -1.55
CA LEU A 245 13.98 -14.03 -0.46
C LEU A 245 14.16 -15.37 0.25
N LEU A 246 13.13 -16.21 0.26
CA LEU A 246 13.16 -17.57 0.77
C LEU A 246 13.79 -18.58 -0.21
N GLY A 247 14.12 -18.15 -1.42
CA GLY A 247 14.60 -19.04 -2.48
C GLY A 247 13.51 -19.91 -3.10
N ALA A 248 12.23 -19.59 -2.89
CA ALA A 248 11.07 -20.25 -3.49
C ALA A 248 10.61 -19.53 -4.78
N GLU A 249 9.64 -20.11 -5.47
CA GLU A 249 9.09 -19.59 -6.72
C GLU A 249 7.57 -19.44 -6.59
N ASN A 250 7.04 -18.23 -6.78
CA ASN A 250 5.61 -18.01 -6.88
C ASN A 250 5.10 -18.55 -8.22
N ILE A 251 4.05 -19.38 -8.21
CA ILE A 251 3.46 -19.92 -9.45
C ILE A 251 2.88 -18.83 -10.37
N LEU A 252 2.73 -17.61 -9.89
CA LEU A 252 2.18 -16.46 -10.62
C LEU A 252 3.24 -15.38 -10.89
N ALA A 253 4.54 -15.66 -10.71
CA ALA A 253 5.62 -14.68 -10.86
C ALA A 253 5.79 -14.12 -12.28
N ASP A 254 5.19 -14.75 -13.30
CA ASP A 254 5.12 -14.26 -14.68
C ASP A 254 4.05 -13.19 -14.92
N GLN A 255 3.23 -12.89 -13.90
CA GLN A 255 2.17 -11.88 -13.92
C GLN A 255 2.53 -10.72 -13.01
N GLU A 256 1.91 -9.56 -13.19
CA GLU A 256 2.21 -8.34 -12.43
C GLU A 256 1.08 -7.98 -11.46
N GLY A 257 1.47 -7.58 -10.24
CA GLY A 257 0.58 -7.00 -9.26
C GLY A 257 -0.43 -7.98 -8.65
N TRP A 258 -1.51 -7.41 -8.14
CA TRP A 258 -2.60 -8.15 -7.51
C TRP A 258 -3.59 -8.64 -8.56
N LEU A 259 -4.00 -9.92 -8.50
CA LEU A 259 -4.82 -10.52 -9.57
C LEU A 259 -5.83 -11.56 -9.06
N SER A 260 -6.94 -11.68 -9.80
CA SER A 260 -7.88 -12.78 -9.62
C SER A 260 -7.31 -14.05 -10.24
N VAL A 261 -7.48 -15.18 -9.56
CA VAL A 261 -6.94 -16.48 -9.95
C VAL A 261 -8.07 -17.47 -10.14
N GLY A 262 -8.04 -18.23 -11.24
CA GLY A 262 -8.95 -19.36 -11.44
C GLY A 262 -8.38 -20.63 -10.78
N GLU A 263 -9.26 -21.50 -10.27
CA GLU A 263 -8.86 -22.79 -9.72
C GLU A 263 -8.02 -23.62 -10.70
N GLU A 264 -8.36 -23.56 -11.99
CA GLU A 264 -7.65 -24.27 -13.06
C GLU A 264 -6.18 -23.86 -13.16
N THR A 265 -5.85 -22.58 -12.91
CA THR A 265 -4.48 -22.08 -12.91
C THR A 265 -3.66 -22.74 -11.81
N VAL A 266 -4.22 -22.83 -10.60
CA VAL A 266 -3.54 -23.46 -9.46
C VAL A 266 -3.38 -24.97 -9.67
N VAL A 267 -4.44 -25.61 -10.18
CA VAL A 267 -4.42 -27.06 -10.48
C VAL A 267 -3.38 -27.39 -11.57
N GLN A 268 -3.28 -26.56 -12.60
CA GLN A 268 -2.30 -26.77 -13.67
C GLN A 268 -0.86 -26.54 -13.21
N ALA A 269 -0.64 -25.53 -12.35
CA ALA A 269 0.68 -25.22 -11.81
C ALA A 269 1.13 -26.26 -10.78
N ASN A 270 0.19 -26.91 -10.06
CA ASN A 270 0.42 -27.96 -9.07
C ASN A 270 1.52 -27.57 -8.05
N PRO A 271 1.33 -26.54 -7.23
CA PRO A 271 2.35 -26.02 -6.31
C PRO A 271 2.79 -27.05 -5.27
N ASP A 272 4.03 -26.97 -4.83
CA ASP A 272 4.59 -27.77 -3.74
C ASP A 272 4.02 -27.36 -2.38
N VAL A 273 3.74 -26.06 -2.21
CA VAL A 273 3.22 -25.46 -0.98
C VAL A 273 2.09 -24.50 -1.30
N ILE A 274 1.03 -24.53 -0.48
CA ILE A 274 -0.04 -23.54 -0.50
C ILE A 274 -0.03 -22.77 0.80
N LEU A 275 0.01 -21.45 0.71
CA LEU A 275 -0.11 -20.52 1.83
C LEU A 275 -1.44 -19.78 1.73
N THR A 276 -2.04 -19.45 2.87
CA THR A 276 -3.22 -18.58 2.91
C THR A 276 -3.20 -17.68 4.13
N ASN A 277 -3.68 -16.45 3.97
CA ASN A 277 -3.93 -15.53 5.08
C ASN A 277 -5.42 -15.18 5.24
N VAL A 278 -6.29 -15.96 4.63
CA VAL A 278 -7.75 -15.78 4.73
C VAL A 278 -8.18 -15.93 6.17
N ASN A 279 -8.80 -14.87 6.74
CA ASN A 279 -9.16 -14.80 8.16
C ASN A 279 -10.68 -14.72 8.43
N TYR A 280 -11.49 -14.78 7.38
CA TYR A 280 -12.96 -14.74 7.47
C TYR A 280 -13.61 -16.13 7.33
N ILE A 281 -12.80 -17.18 7.19
CA ILE A 281 -13.20 -18.59 7.23
C ILE A 281 -12.61 -19.18 8.50
N GLU A 282 -13.38 -20.03 9.22
CA GLU A 282 -12.98 -20.61 10.51
C GLU A 282 -11.70 -21.45 10.39
N ASP A 283 -11.62 -22.30 9.34
CA ASP A 283 -10.43 -23.10 9.02
C ASP A 283 -10.12 -23.00 7.52
N PRO A 284 -9.38 -21.94 7.09
CA PRO A 284 -9.07 -21.76 5.68
C PRO A 284 -8.11 -22.83 5.13
N VAL A 285 -7.29 -23.44 5.96
CA VAL A 285 -6.40 -24.54 5.57
C VAL A 285 -7.22 -25.78 5.23
N GLN A 286 -8.18 -26.13 6.06
CA GLN A 286 -9.05 -27.28 5.81
C GLN A 286 -9.98 -27.02 4.62
N GLU A 287 -10.49 -25.78 4.46
CA GLU A 287 -11.29 -25.40 3.30
C GLU A 287 -10.54 -25.66 1.99
N ILE A 288 -9.26 -25.26 1.91
CA ILE A 288 -8.41 -25.49 0.74
C ILE A 288 -8.22 -27.02 0.52
N LYS A 289 -7.96 -27.79 1.57
CA LYS A 289 -7.76 -29.24 1.47
C LYS A 289 -9.02 -30.01 1.03
N ASP A 290 -10.19 -29.52 1.39
CA ASP A 290 -11.49 -30.14 1.06
C ASP A 290 -12.06 -29.64 -0.28
N ARG A 291 -11.38 -28.72 -0.97
CA ARG A 291 -11.84 -28.14 -2.22
C ARG A 291 -11.86 -29.18 -3.32
N SER A 292 -13.00 -29.25 -4.05
CA SER A 292 -13.21 -30.27 -5.07
C SER A 292 -12.17 -30.20 -6.17
N GLY A 293 -11.50 -31.33 -6.46
CA GLY A 293 -10.44 -31.42 -7.48
C GLY A 293 -9.05 -30.99 -7.02
N TRP A 294 -8.90 -30.54 -5.77
CA TRP A 294 -7.59 -30.16 -5.21
C TRP A 294 -6.91 -31.30 -4.45
N ASP A 295 -7.60 -32.41 -4.22
CA ASP A 295 -7.07 -33.62 -3.60
C ASP A 295 -5.89 -34.27 -4.35
N ALA A 296 -5.75 -33.94 -5.65
CA ALA A 296 -4.62 -34.37 -6.49
C ALA A 296 -3.40 -33.46 -6.43
N LEU A 297 -3.51 -32.25 -5.85
CA LEU A 297 -2.40 -31.31 -5.76
C LEU A 297 -1.29 -31.81 -4.84
N THR A 298 -0.04 -31.62 -5.23
CA THR A 298 1.14 -32.00 -4.46
C THR A 298 1.09 -31.43 -3.04
N ALA A 299 0.80 -30.15 -2.88
CA ALA A 299 0.67 -29.48 -1.58
C ALA A 299 -0.39 -30.13 -0.70
N VAL A 300 -1.55 -30.50 -1.26
CA VAL A 300 -2.64 -31.13 -0.49
C VAL A 300 -2.29 -32.55 -0.08
N GLN A 301 -1.69 -33.33 -0.98
CA GLN A 301 -1.28 -34.72 -0.70
C GLN A 301 -0.20 -34.77 0.39
N ASN A 302 0.74 -33.85 0.37
CA ASN A 302 1.83 -33.75 1.34
C ASN A 302 1.42 -33.04 2.64
N GLN A 303 0.21 -32.49 2.73
CA GLN A 303 -0.26 -31.65 3.83
C GLN A 303 0.48 -30.31 3.95
N ASP A 304 1.12 -29.86 2.88
CA ASP A 304 1.88 -28.61 2.80
C ASP A 304 0.96 -27.41 2.47
N VAL A 305 -0.09 -27.27 3.27
CA VAL A 305 -1.04 -26.13 3.23
C VAL A 305 -1.02 -25.45 4.58
N TYR A 306 -0.65 -24.17 4.63
CA TYR A 306 -0.39 -23.45 5.86
C TYR A 306 -1.07 -22.08 5.92
N TYR A 307 -1.47 -21.69 7.13
CA TYR A 307 -1.95 -20.36 7.43
C TYR A 307 -0.77 -19.45 7.79
N ILE A 308 -0.77 -18.24 7.24
CA ILE A 308 0.16 -17.16 7.57
C ILE A 308 -0.64 -16.05 8.26
N ASP A 309 -0.09 -15.45 9.31
CA ASP A 309 -0.75 -14.36 10.04
C ASP A 309 -1.27 -13.29 9.08
N ASN A 310 -2.59 -13.06 9.10
CA ASN A 310 -3.24 -12.16 8.16
C ASN A 310 -2.70 -10.72 8.27
N LYS A 311 -2.57 -10.18 9.50
CA LYS A 311 -2.09 -8.81 9.69
C LYS A 311 -0.65 -8.66 9.24
N ALA A 312 0.22 -9.57 9.64
CA ALA A 312 1.63 -9.53 9.28
C ALA A 312 1.87 -9.64 7.77
N SER A 313 1.02 -10.39 7.04
CA SER A 313 1.14 -10.57 5.59
C SER A 313 0.32 -9.59 4.75
N SER A 314 -0.65 -8.86 5.35
CA SER A 314 -1.50 -7.91 4.62
C SER A 314 -1.14 -6.46 4.84
N LEU A 315 -0.41 -6.14 5.92
CA LEU A 315 -0.09 -4.77 6.30
C LEU A 315 1.39 -4.46 6.06
N PRO A 316 1.72 -3.62 5.05
CA PRO A 316 3.10 -3.26 4.77
C PRO A 316 3.65 -2.35 5.89
N ASN A 317 4.26 -2.97 6.91
CA ASN A 317 4.91 -2.32 8.04
C ASN A 317 6.01 -3.21 8.64
N GLN A 318 6.58 -2.86 9.79
CA GLN A 318 7.65 -3.61 10.46
C GLN A 318 7.31 -5.07 10.77
N ASN A 319 6.02 -5.45 10.79
CA ASN A 319 5.59 -6.81 11.13
C ASN A 319 5.66 -7.79 9.94
N VAL A 320 5.98 -7.34 8.72
CA VAL A 320 6.11 -8.24 7.55
C VAL A 320 7.19 -9.30 7.76
N VAL A 321 8.21 -9.03 8.60
CA VAL A 321 9.24 -10.02 8.95
C VAL A 321 8.70 -11.20 9.76
N LYS A 322 7.59 -11.01 10.51
CA LYS A 322 6.88 -12.11 11.15
C LYS A 322 6.27 -13.04 10.09
N ALA A 323 5.57 -12.48 9.10
CA ALA A 323 5.03 -13.27 8.00
C ALA A 323 6.15 -13.96 7.21
N LEU A 324 7.26 -13.27 6.93
CA LEU A 324 8.43 -13.87 6.27
C LEU A 324 8.98 -15.07 7.04
N THR A 325 9.07 -14.96 8.37
CA THR A 325 9.53 -16.06 9.25
C THR A 325 8.52 -17.22 9.25
N GLU A 326 7.23 -16.96 9.28
CA GLU A 326 6.19 -17.99 9.19
C GLU A 326 6.22 -18.69 7.82
N MET A 327 6.35 -17.94 6.73
CA MET A 327 6.51 -18.47 5.37
C MET A 327 7.76 -19.35 5.25
N ALA A 328 8.89 -18.90 5.82
CA ALA A 328 10.13 -19.67 5.85
C ALA A 328 9.93 -21.07 6.48
N LYS A 329 9.28 -21.11 7.64
CA LYS A 329 8.98 -22.36 8.35
C LYS A 329 7.97 -23.25 7.61
N ALA A 330 7.01 -22.64 6.94
CA ALA A 330 6.00 -23.35 6.16
C ALA A 330 6.59 -23.97 4.88
N ILE A 331 7.40 -23.20 4.16
CA ILE A 331 7.96 -23.64 2.87
C ILE A 331 9.12 -24.62 3.07
N TYR A 332 10.02 -24.32 4.02
CA TYR A 332 11.25 -25.09 4.24
C TYR A 332 11.45 -25.44 5.72
N PRO A 333 10.55 -26.26 6.31
CA PRO A 333 10.62 -26.61 7.74
C PRO A 333 11.94 -27.27 8.13
N GLU A 334 12.61 -27.96 7.21
CA GLU A 334 13.90 -28.61 7.42
C GLU A 334 15.06 -27.62 7.63
N TYR A 335 14.93 -26.37 7.18
CA TYR A 335 15.93 -25.31 7.33
C TYR A 335 15.58 -24.31 8.43
N TYR A 336 14.29 -24.12 8.71
CA TYR A 336 13.78 -23.07 9.63
C TYR A 336 12.93 -23.61 10.78
N GLY A 337 12.87 -24.93 10.95
CA GLY A 337 11.95 -25.64 11.87
C GLY A 337 12.34 -25.67 13.36
N GLU A 338 13.35 -24.86 13.80
CA GLU A 338 13.70 -24.72 15.22
C GLU A 338 13.10 -23.47 15.86
#